data_21e00717c03fc9b118b83394dc7a556b
#
_entry.id   21e00717c03fc9b118b83394dc7a556b
#
_cell.length_a   1.000
_cell.length_b   1.000
_cell.length_c   1.000
_cell.angle_alpha   90.00
_cell.angle_beta   90.00
_cell.angle_gamma   90.00
#
_symmetry.space_group_name_H-M   'P 1'
#
loop_
_entity.id
_entity.type
_entity.pdbx_description
1 polymer ?
#
loop_
_entity_poly.entity_id
_entity_poly.type
_entity_poly.pdbx_seq_one_letter_code
_entity_poly.pdbx_strand_id
1 'polypeptide(L)'
;VARRSAQTERLIQMVELLAASPGAELRLTDLAKSVGVDPATCYPMLTELTRCGWLVKDSRHRTYRLGPRFVNIGDAALVTLRAGVYGPVLDALAARTGNMTCLIQTSSTHLVISAISHGANDGDGIPLRLGDRVEFRPPVGSALAAWATPYLRNGWLDALPPDSDRSAAVELLDTVRKRRFAVELMPSTADFRRMVLALDEEVPGPRRATRIATEMVTPNFHRIGMLSEIVDDERYSSLSISAACFDAAGVVWGVVFVLCLDGPIVGADLLRLGRTVAESADEITRGHGGMTPWDAD
;
A
#
# COMPACT_ATOMS: atom_id res chain seq x y z
N VAL A 1 -19.04 -15.78 12.39
CA VAL A 1 -18.72 -15.07 11.13
C VAL A 1 -19.88 -14.13 10.84
N ALA A 2 -19.62 -12.80 10.77
CA ALA A 2 -20.66 -11.82 10.48
C ALA A 2 -21.21 -12.04 9.05
N ARG A 3 -22.52 -11.96 8.89
CA ARG A 3 -23.18 -12.11 7.59
C ARG A 3 -22.85 -10.91 6.69
N ARG A 4 -22.30 -11.13 5.52
CA ARG A 4 -22.04 -10.07 4.53
C ARG A 4 -23.34 -9.40 4.08
N SER A 5 -23.33 -8.06 3.97
CA SER A 5 -24.46 -7.28 3.46
C SER A 5 -24.25 -6.97 1.98
N ALA A 6 -24.94 -7.68 1.12
CA ALA A 6 -24.86 -7.47 -0.33
C ALA A 6 -25.20 -6.02 -0.74
N GLN A 7 -26.10 -5.35 -0.02
CA GLN A 7 -26.43 -3.96 -0.27
C GLN A 7 -25.28 -3.02 0.05
N THR A 8 -24.61 -3.24 1.17
CA THR A 8 -23.43 -2.46 1.58
C THR A 8 -22.26 -2.67 0.61
N GLU A 9 -22.01 -3.92 0.18
CA GLU A 9 -20.98 -4.22 -0.81
C GLU A 9 -21.22 -3.47 -2.13
N ARG A 10 -22.46 -3.42 -2.61
CA ARG A 10 -22.84 -2.68 -3.81
C ARG A 10 -22.64 -1.18 -3.69
N LEU A 11 -22.98 -0.59 -2.52
CA LEU A 11 -22.75 0.82 -2.24
C LEU A 11 -21.26 1.16 -2.29
N ILE A 12 -20.43 0.34 -1.65
CA ILE A 12 -18.97 0.51 -1.66
C ILE A 12 -18.44 0.43 -3.09
N GLN A 13 -18.82 -0.59 -3.85
CA GLN A 13 -18.40 -0.77 -5.24
C GLN A 13 -18.77 0.43 -6.14
N MET A 14 -19.97 1.00 -5.99
CA MET A 14 -20.38 2.19 -6.75
C MET A 14 -19.53 3.41 -6.40
N VAL A 15 -19.26 3.64 -5.11
CA VAL A 15 -18.41 4.73 -4.64
C VAL A 15 -16.98 4.56 -5.14
N GLU A 16 -16.43 3.36 -5.05
CA GLU A 16 -15.08 3.04 -5.54
C GLU A 16 -14.96 3.21 -7.06
N LEU A 17 -15.98 2.82 -7.82
CA LEU A 17 -16.01 3.03 -9.28
C LEU A 17 -15.98 4.51 -9.64
N LEU A 18 -16.77 5.34 -8.94
CA LEU A 18 -16.78 6.79 -9.13
C LEU A 18 -15.44 7.44 -8.71
N ALA A 19 -14.82 6.93 -7.65
CA ALA A 19 -13.50 7.36 -7.22
C ALA A 19 -12.40 6.94 -8.19
N ALA A 20 -12.56 5.77 -8.84
CA ALA A 20 -11.63 5.22 -9.82
C ALA A 20 -11.55 6.03 -11.13
N SER A 21 -12.51 6.89 -11.38
CA SER A 21 -12.63 7.62 -12.64
C SER A 21 -12.95 9.10 -12.36
N PRO A 22 -12.03 9.88 -11.77
CA PRO A 22 -12.24 11.29 -11.53
C PRO A 22 -12.55 12.01 -12.85
N GLY A 23 -13.68 12.71 -12.89
CA GLY A 23 -14.16 13.39 -14.09
C GLY A 23 -14.96 12.51 -15.06
N ALA A 24 -15.09 11.21 -14.85
CA ALA A 24 -15.99 10.39 -15.64
C ALA A 24 -17.44 10.65 -15.23
N GLU A 25 -18.28 10.82 -16.22
CA GLU A 25 -19.71 10.99 -16.06
C GLU A 25 -20.41 9.62 -16.19
N LEU A 26 -20.60 8.92 -15.07
CA LEU A 26 -21.24 7.62 -15.03
C LEU A 26 -22.78 7.76 -14.87
N ARG A 27 -23.51 7.09 -15.73
CA ARG A 27 -24.99 7.06 -15.66
C ARG A 27 -25.47 5.97 -14.69
N LEU A 28 -26.75 6.06 -14.31
CA LEU A 28 -27.42 5.02 -13.51
C LEU A 28 -27.20 3.60 -14.09
N THR A 29 -27.31 3.48 -15.40
CA THR A 29 -27.15 2.19 -16.11
C THR A 29 -25.75 1.62 -16.00
N ASP A 30 -24.72 2.49 -16.01
CA ASP A 30 -23.31 2.09 -15.92
C ASP A 30 -23.00 1.60 -14.51
N LEU A 31 -23.49 2.34 -13.51
CA LEU A 31 -23.34 1.98 -12.09
C LEU A 31 -24.11 0.70 -11.75
N ALA A 32 -25.34 0.56 -12.23
CA ALA A 32 -26.15 -0.66 -12.02
C ALA A 32 -25.49 -1.90 -12.63
N LYS A 33 -24.96 -1.76 -13.86
CA LYS A 33 -24.24 -2.83 -14.54
C LYS A 33 -22.96 -3.23 -13.79
N SER A 34 -22.21 -2.27 -13.25
CA SER A 34 -20.95 -2.54 -12.55
C SER A 34 -21.14 -3.36 -11.27
N VAL A 35 -22.28 -3.21 -10.59
CA VAL A 35 -22.62 -3.93 -9.34
C VAL A 35 -23.61 -5.09 -9.54
N GLY A 36 -23.93 -5.39 -10.79
CA GLY A 36 -24.74 -6.56 -11.17
C GLY A 36 -26.20 -6.49 -10.69
N VAL A 37 -26.84 -5.30 -10.74
CA VAL A 37 -28.25 -5.13 -10.37
C VAL A 37 -29.04 -4.37 -11.43
N ASP A 38 -30.36 -4.46 -11.34
CA ASP A 38 -31.25 -3.65 -12.18
C ASP A 38 -31.15 -2.16 -11.80
N PRO A 39 -31.29 -1.25 -12.79
CA PRO A 39 -31.36 0.20 -12.55
C PRO A 39 -32.43 0.59 -11.50
N ALA A 40 -33.56 -0.11 -11.44
CA ALA A 40 -34.60 0.11 -10.46
C ALA A 40 -34.13 -0.16 -9.01
N THR A 41 -33.27 -1.15 -8.81
CA THR A 41 -32.66 -1.46 -7.52
C THR A 41 -31.55 -0.46 -7.17
N CYS A 42 -30.78 0.01 -8.16
CA CYS A 42 -29.69 0.96 -7.98
C CYS A 42 -30.20 2.38 -7.68
N TYR A 43 -31.29 2.80 -8.30
CA TYR A 43 -31.82 4.18 -8.23
C TYR A 43 -32.08 4.68 -6.80
N PRO A 44 -32.77 3.94 -5.89
CA PRO A 44 -32.97 4.39 -4.52
C PRO A 44 -31.66 4.62 -3.77
N MET A 45 -30.65 3.78 -3.98
CA MET A 45 -29.33 3.92 -3.35
C MET A 45 -28.63 5.21 -3.81
N LEU A 46 -28.61 5.49 -5.11
CA LEU A 46 -28.02 6.72 -5.66
C LEU A 46 -28.80 7.97 -5.24
N THR A 47 -30.13 7.86 -5.13
CA THR A 47 -30.97 8.96 -4.65
C THR A 47 -30.64 9.32 -3.21
N GLU A 48 -30.49 8.33 -2.34
CA GLU A 48 -30.15 8.57 -0.93
C GLU A 48 -28.72 9.11 -0.78
N LEU A 49 -27.74 8.55 -1.49
CA LEU A 49 -26.38 9.07 -1.51
C LEU A 49 -26.34 10.53 -2.00
N THR A 50 -27.16 10.87 -3.01
CA THR A 50 -27.27 12.25 -3.52
C THR A 50 -27.91 13.17 -2.48
N ARG A 51 -29.00 12.73 -1.81
CA ARG A 51 -29.67 13.49 -0.74
C ARG A 51 -28.73 13.80 0.42
N CYS A 52 -27.87 12.86 0.77
CA CYS A 52 -26.88 13.02 1.85
C CYS A 52 -25.60 13.77 1.42
N GLY A 53 -25.49 14.22 0.16
CA GLY A 53 -24.33 14.95 -0.35
C GLY A 53 -23.09 14.07 -0.62
N TRP A 54 -23.25 12.75 -0.58
CA TRP A 54 -22.19 11.80 -0.96
C TRP A 54 -21.99 11.76 -2.47
N LEU A 55 -23.06 11.94 -3.25
CA LEU A 55 -23.02 12.07 -4.69
C LEU A 55 -23.60 13.41 -5.13
N VAL A 56 -23.17 13.85 -6.29
CA VAL A 56 -23.81 14.94 -7.05
C VAL A 56 -24.33 14.35 -8.33
N LYS A 57 -25.61 14.63 -8.63
CA LYS A 57 -26.26 14.25 -9.88
C LYS A 57 -26.28 15.45 -10.83
N ASP A 58 -25.72 15.29 -12.00
CA ASP A 58 -25.96 16.21 -13.11
C ASP A 58 -27.33 15.89 -13.74
N SER A 59 -28.26 16.84 -13.60
CA SER A 59 -29.64 16.68 -14.12
C SER A 59 -29.69 16.74 -15.64
N ARG A 60 -28.75 17.43 -16.30
CA ARG A 60 -28.70 17.59 -17.76
C ARG A 60 -28.22 16.31 -18.45
N HIS A 61 -27.11 15.72 -17.94
CA HIS A 61 -26.49 14.54 -18.52
C HIS A 61 -26.97 13.25 -17.85
N ARG A 62 -27.72 13.36 -16.72
CA ARG A 62 -28.18 12.24 -15.87
C ARG A 62 -27.03 11.36 -15.37
N THR A 63 -25.90 12.01 -15.07
CA THR A 63 -24.68 11.36 -14.58
C THR A 63 -24.48 11.63 -13.10
N TYR A 64 -23.66 10.80 -12.45
CA TYR A 64 -23.32 10.88 -11.03
C TYR A 64 -21.80 11.05 -10.89
N ARG A 65 -21.40 11.81 -9.87
CA ARG A 65 -20.00 11.99 -9.45
C ARG A 65 -19.93 12.03 -7.93
N LEU A 66 -18.73 11.87 -7.36
CA LEU A 66 -18.53 12.02 -5.92
C LEU A 66 -18.94 13.42 -5.45
N GLY A 67 -19.62 13.47 -4.33
CA GLY A 67 -20.06 14.72 -3.70
C GLY A 67 -19.06 15.27 -2.69
N PRO A 68 -19.25 16.53 -2.25
CA PRO A 68 -18.32 17.22 -1.33
C PRO A 68 -18.23 16.57 0.06
N ARG A 69 -19.19 15.72 0.43
CA ARG A 69 -19.15 15.00 1.72
C ARG A 69 -17.91 14.13 1.87
N PHE A 70 -17.37 13.60 0.77
CA PHE A 70 -16.15 12.81 0.79
C PHE A 70 -14.92 13.60 1.19
N VAL A 71 -14.86 14.90 0.88
CA VAL A 71 -13.75 15.77 1.31
C VAL A 71 -13.72 15.82 2.85
N ASN A 72 -14.86 16.10 3.48
CA ASN A 72 -14.94 16.18 4.94
C ASN A 72 -14.61 14.84 5.63
N ILE A 73 -15.04 13.73 5.04
CA ILE A 73 -14.73 12.38 5.56
C ILE A 73 -13.24 12.08 5.39
N GLY A 74 -12.67 12.42 4.23
CA GLY A 74 -11.25 12.28 3.97
C GLY A 74 -10.41 13.12 4.95
N ASP A 75 -10.75 14.37 5.16
CA ASP A 75 -10.07 15.25 6.12
C ASP A 75 -10.12 14.68 7.55
N ALA A 76 -11.29 14.22 7.99
CA ALA A 76 -11.44 13.59 9.30
C ALA A 76 -10.60 12.31 9.43
N ALA A 77 -10.57 11.48 8.38
CA ALA A 77 -9.73 10.28 8.33
C ALA A 77 -8.24 10.63 8.38
N LEU A 78 -7.81 11.66 7.64
CA LEU A 78 -6.41 12.15 7.64
C LEU A 78 -5.99 12.66 9.01
N VAL A 79 -6.84 13.41 9.71
CA VAL A 79 -6.57 13.87 11.08
C VAL A 79 -6.37 12.67 12.01
N THR A 80 -7.23 11.66 11.93
CA THR A 80 -7.13 10.46 12.76
C THR A 80 -5.85 9.67 12.45
N LEU A 81 -5.50 9.52 11.18
CA LEU A 81 -4.29 8.80 10.75
C LEU A 81 -3.02 9.54 11.14
N ARG A 82 -2.99 10.89 11.08
CA ARG A 82 -1.83 11.71 11.47
C ARG A 82 -1.68 11.90 12.96
N ALA A 83 -2.78 12.07 13.68
CA ALA A 83 -2.78 12.26 15.14
C ALA A 83 -2.59 10.95 15.92
N GLY A 84 -2.68 9.80 15.25
CA GLY A 84 -2.49 8.49 15.85
C GLY A 84 -1.02 8.17 16.10
N VAL A 85 -0.78 6.98 16.62
CA VAL A 85 0.55 6.44 16.96
C VAL A 85 1.53 6.44 15.78
N TYR A 86 1.01 6.38 14.54
CA TYR A 86 1.84 6.16 13.34
C TYR A 86 2.66 7.38 12.92
N GLY A 87 2.06 8.58 12.96
CA GLY A 87 2.69 9.82 12.50
C GLY A 87 4.04 10.08 13.20
N PRO A 88 4.08 10.20 14.53
CA PRO A 88 5.32 10.47 15.26
C PRO A 88 6.43 9.43 15.01
N VAL A 89 6.06 8.13 14.89
CA VAL A 89 7.03 7.06 14.63
C VAL A 89 7.60 7.16 13.21
N LEU A 90 6.74 7.41 12.23
CA LEU A 90 7.17 7.60 10.83
C LEU A 90 7.99 8.87 10.66
N ASP A 91 7.63 9.98 11.33
CA ASP A 91 8.37 11.24 11.31
C ASP A 91 9.79 11.05 11.90
N ALA A 92 9.89 10.36 13.04
CA ALA A 92 11.17 10.04 13.64
C ALA A 92 12.03 9.15 12.73
N LEU A 93 11.42 8.16 12.08
CA LEU A 93 12.11 7.27 11.15
C LEU A 93 12.55 8.03 9.88
N ALA A 94 11.70 8.89 9.31
CA ALA A 94 12.04 9.73 8.17
C ALA A 94 13.19 10.71 8.50
N ALA A 95 13.16 11.33 9.68
CA ALA A 95 14.25 12.19 10.14
C ALA A 95 15.59 11.44 10.31
N ARG A 96 15.55 10.20 10.79
CA ARG A 96 16.76 9.35 10.99
C ARG A 96 17.34 8.84 9.68
N THR A 97 16.49 8.52 8.72
CA THR A 97 16.90 7.93 7.43
C THR A 97 17.16 9.00 6.37
N GLY A 98 16.57 10.18 6.53
CA GLY A 98 16.51 11.21 5.50
C GLY A 98 15.61 10.89 4.34
N ASN A 99 14.92 9.74 4.34
CA ASN A 99 14.13 9.22 3.23
C ASN A 99 12.63 9.13 3.57
N MET A 100 11.80 9.10 2.53
CA MET A 100 10.37 8.89 2.69
C MET A 100 10.09 7.59 3.44
N THR A 101 9.22 7.69 4.43
CA THR A 101 8.68 6.54 5.15
C THR A 101 7.17 6.47 4.98
N CYS A 102 6.64 5.29 4.90
CA CYS A 102 5.20 5.10 4.83
C CYS A 102 4.73 3.88 5.60
N LEU A 103 3.48 3.93 6.03
CA LEU A 103 2.73 2.78 6.52
C LEU A 103 1.81 2.30 5.43
N ILE A 104 1.94 1.04 5.07
CA ILE A 104 1.12 0.38 4.06
C ILE A 104 0.29 -0.69 4.77
N GLN A 105 -1.02 -0.65 4.60
CA GLN A 105 -1.96 -1.59 5.23
C GLN A 105 -2.52 -2.58 4.21
N THR A 106 -2.86 -3.76 4.69
CA THR A 106 -3.55 -4.76 3.86
C THR A 106 -5.03 -4.42 3.71
N SER A 107 -5.53 -4.49 2.49
CA SER A 107 -6.96 -4.44 2.19
C SER A 107 -7.26 -5.62 1.27
N SER A 108 -8.09 -6.54 1.69
CA SER A 108 -8.50 -7.78 1.00
C SER A 108 -7.59 -8.34 -0.12
N THR A 109 -7.26 -7.55 -1.13
CA THR A 109 -6.44 -7.94 -2.30
C THR A 109 -5.33 -6.94 -2.65
N HIS A 110 -5.26 -5.81 -1.95
CA HIS A 110 -4.32 -4.72 -2.24
C HIS A 110 -3.63 -4.24 -0.98
N LEU A 111 -2.51 -3.60 -1.17
CA LEU A 111 -1.83 -2.80 -0.16
C LEU A 111 -2.24 -1.35 -0.34
N VAL A 112 -2.54 -0.64 0.73
CA VAL A 112 -2.99 0.76 0.70
C VAL A 112 -2.04 1.62 1.53
N ILE A 113 -1.52 2.69 0.94
CA ILE A 113 -0.70 3.67 1.66
C ILE A 113 -1.59 4.44 2.62
N SER A 114 -1.40 4.26 3.92
CA SER A 114 -2.24 4.84 4.97
C SER A 114 -1.60 5.99 5.76
N ALA A 115 -0.28 6.08 5.74
CA ALA A 115 0.46 7.21 6.29
C ALA A 115 1.77 7.42 5.52
N ILE A 116 2.22 8.68 5.43
CA ILE A 116 3.47 9.08 4.76
C ILE A 116 4.14 10.13 5.62
N SER A 117 5.46 10.01 5.78
CA SER A 117 6.34 11.06 6.30
C SER A 117 7.52 11.24 5.36
N HIS A 118 7.89 12.49 5.12
CA HIS A 118 8.94 12.87 4.19
C HIS A 118 10.27 13.09 4.90
N GLY A 119 11.36 12.62 4.28
CA GLY A 119 12.71 12.85 4.73
C GLY A 119 13.42 13.98 3.96
N ALA A 120 14.57 14.40 4.46
CA ALA A 120 15.35 15.50 3.86
C ALA A 120 15.92 15.17 2.47
N ASN A 121 16.06 13.88 2.15
CA ASN A 121 16.63 13.40 0.88
C ASN A 121 15.57 13.19 -0.22
N ASP A 122 14.30 13.41 0.08
CA ASP A 122 13.22 13.13 -0.89
C ASP A 122 13.23 14.07 -2.11
N GLY A 123 14.01 15.17 -2.06
CA GLY A 123 14.13 16.14 -3.15
C GLY A 123 12.79 16.76 -3.53
N ASP A 124 12.45 16.74 -4.83
CA ASP A 124 11.14 17.17 -5.34
C ASP A 124 10.01 16.19 -4.96
N GLY A 125 10.29 15.20 -4.13
CA GLY A 125 9.35 14.20 -3.63
C GLY A 125 9.02 13.07 -4.61
N ILE A 126 8.74 11.92 -4.05
CA ILE A 126 8.11 10.81 -4.79
C ILE A 126 6.60 11.07 -4.72
N PRO A 127 5.88 11.15 -5.85
CA PRO A 127 4.47 11.55 -5.86
C PRO A 127 3.53 10.41 -5.44
N LEU A 128 3.86 9.71 -4.34
CA LEU A 128 2.96 8.78 -3.68
C LEU A 128 1.96 9.55 -2.82
N ARG A 129 0.73 9.05 -2.77
CA ARG A 129 -0.38 9.69 -2.05
C ARG A 129 -1.03 8.73 -1.06
N LEU A 130 -1.60 9.30 -0.01
CA LEU A 130 -2.47 8.55 0.88
C LEU A 130 -3.64 7.96 0.10
N GLY A 131 -3.94 6.68 0.34
CA GLY A 131 -4.95 5.93 -0.39
C GLY A 131 -4.47 5.29 -1.69
N ASP A 132 -3.24 5.57 -2.15
CA ASP A 132 -2.67 4.85 -3.28
C ASP A 132 -2.65 3.35 -2.98
N ARG A 133 -3.02 2.55 -3.99
CA ARG A 133 -3.10 1.09 -3.88
C ARG A 133 -1.96 0.46 -4.63
N VAL A 134 -1.34 -0.51 -4.00
CA VAL A 134 -0.25 -1.30 -4.58
C VAL A 134 -0.67 -2.77 -4.58
N GLU A 135 -0.42 -3.49 -5.66
CA GLU A 135 -0.69 -4.93 -5.70
C GLU A 135 0.20 -5.68 -4.71
N PHE A 136 -0.40 -6.64 -4.01
CA PHE A 136 0.33 -7.55 -3.14
C PHE A 136 0.92 -8.69 -3.98
N ARG A 137 2.09 -8.44 -4.55
CA ARG A 137 2.82 -9.40 -5.39
C ARG A 137 4.34 -9.16 -5.34
N PRO A 138 5.16 -10.18 -5.58
CA PRO A 138 6.62 -10.02 -5.59
C PRO A 138 7.11 -8.90 -6.51
N PRO A 139 8.16 -8.14 -6.11
CA PRO A 139 8.86 -8.21 -4.83
C PRO A 139 8.13 -7.44 -3.71
N VAL A 140 7.09 -6.66 -4.06
CA VAL A 140 6.38 -5.78 -3.13
C VAL A 140 5.69 -6.59 -2.04
N GLY A 141 5.87 -6.14 -0.79
CA GLY A 141 5.22 -6.74 0.36
C GLY A 141 5.88 -8.01 0.89
N SER A 142 7.16 -8.24 0.60
CA SER A 142 7.90 -9.39 1.10
C SER A 142 7.89 -9.51 2.62
N ALA A 143 8.02 -8.39 3.36
CA ALA A 143 7.89 -8.38 4.82
C ALA A 143 6.49 -8.83 5.28
N LEU A 144 5.44 -8.43 4.55
CA LEU A 144 4.07 -8.89 4.84
C LEU A 144 3.90 -10.37 4.48
N ALA A 145 4.37 -10.80 3.29
CA ALA A 145 4.27 -12.18 2.84
C ALA A 145 4.97 -13.16 3.79
N ALA A 146 6.08 -12.73 4.41
CA ALA A 146 6.80 -13.52 5.39
C ALA A 146 5.92 -13.92 6.59
N TRP A 147 5.00 -13.07 7.03
CA TRP A 147 4.15 -13.26 8.20
C TRP A 147 2.68 -13.53 7.86
N ALA A 148 2.33 -13.47 6.58
CA ALA A 148 0.96 -13.67 6.12
C ALA A 148 0.46 -15.10 6.40
N THR A 149 -0.86 -15.25 6.46
CA THR A 149 -1.50 -16.57 6.51
C THR A 149 -1.05 -17.43 5.32
N PRO A 150 -1.09 -18.78 5.43
CA PRO A 150 -0.70 -19.66 4.34
C PRO A 150 -1.42 -19.34 3.02
N TYR A 151 -2.67 -18.95 3.07
CA TYR A 151 -3.45 -18.57 1.89
C TYR A 151 -2.87 -17.33 1.18
N LEU A 152 -2.61 -16.25 1.91
CA LEU A 152 -2.05 -15.02 1.36
C LEU A 152 -0.58 -15.19 0.93
N ARG A 153 0.22 -15.91 1.72
CA ARG A 153 1.62 -16.24 1.39
C ARG A 153 1.70 -17.04 0.08
N ASN A 154 0.86 -18.05 -0.08
CA ASN A 154 0.84 -18.85 -1.30
C ASN A 154 0.39 -18.02 -2.51
N GLY A 155 -0.64 -17.17 -2.37
CA GLY A 155 -1.07 -16.26 -3.42
C GLY A 155 0.05 -15.31 -3.87
N TRP A 156 0.87 -14.80 -2.93
CA TRP A 156 2.04 -13.99 -3.25
C TRP A 156 3.12 -14.81 -3.98
N LEU A 157 3.41 -16.04 -3.53
CA LEU A 157 4.35 -16.95 -4.18
C LEU A 157 3.87 -17.41 -5.58
N ASP A 158 2.56 -17.55 -5.77
CA ASP A 158 1.97 -17.93 -7.07
C ASP A 158 2.03 -16.78 -8.09
N ALA A 159 2.20 -15.55 -7.61
CA ALA A 159 2.38 -14.36 -8.44
C ALA A 159 3.85 -14.10 -8.84
N LEU A 160 4.78 -14.99 -8.48
CA LEU A 160 6.16 -14.96 -8.98
C LEU A 160 6.18 -15.10 -10.51
N PRO A 161 7.14 -14.44 -11.23
CA PRO A 161 7.35 -14.70 -12.64
C PRO A 161 7.63 -16.17 -12.93
N PRO A 162 7.27 -16.65 -14.14
CA PRO A 162 7.40 -18.07 -14.50
C PRO A 162 8.81 -18.65 -14.32
N ASP A 163 9.84 -17.83 -14.53
CA ASP A 163 11.26 -18.25 -14.46
C ASP A 163 11.87 -18.08 -13.05
N SER A 164 11.06 -17.73 -12.05
CA SER A 164 11.55 -17.52 -10.69
C SER A 164 11.67 -18.82 -9.91
N ASP A 165 12.72 -18.94 -9.12
CA ASP A 165 12.87 -20.04 -8.17
C ASP A 165 11.96 -19.84 -6.94
N ARG A 166 10.87 -20.61 -6.91
CA ARG A 166 9.91 -20.58 -5.80
C ARG A 166 10.56 -21.03 -4.48
N SER A 167 11.49 -21.98 -4.50
CA SER A 167 12.16 -22.47 -3.30
C SER A 167 13.04 -21.38 -2.70
N ALA A 168 13.81 -20.68 -3.52
CA ALA A 168 14.60 -19.53 -3.10
C ALA A 168 13.71 -18.40 -2.53
N ALA A 169 12.53 -18.17 -3.11
CA ALA A 169 11.58 -17.20 -2.56
C ALA A 169 11.04 -17.61 -1.18
N VAL A 170 10.79 -18.90 -0.94
CA VAL A 170 10.38 -19.42 0.38
C VAL A 170 11.50 -19.24 1.41
N GLU A 171 12.73 -19.59 1.07
CA GLU A 171 13.90 -19.41 1.94
C GLU A 171 14.15 -17.93 2.27
N LEU A 172 13.94 -17.06 1.29
CA LEU A 172 13.99 -15.61 1.51
C LEU A 172 12.97 -15.16 2.53
N LEU A 173 11.70 -15.57 2.42
CA LEU A 173 10.66 -15.20 3.38
C LEU A 173 10.99 -15.71 4.79
N ASP A 174 11.62 -16.87 4.91
CA ASP A 174 12.08 -17.40 6.21
C ASP A 174 13.27 -16.60 6.75
N THR A 175 14.16 -16.10 5.87
CA THR A 175 15.23 -15.17 6.24
C THR A 175 14.66 -13.83 6.72
N VAL A 176 13.64 -13.29 6.05
CA VAL A 176 12.92 -12.08 6.46
C VAL A 176 12.31 -12.25 7.85
N ARG A 177 11.71 -13.40 8.14
CA ARG A 177 11.20 -13.73 9.49
C ARG A 177 12.32 -13.67 10.55
N LYS A 178 13.46 -14.31 10.27
CA LYS A 178 14.60 -14.37 11.22
C LYS A 178 15.18 -12.99 11.50
N ARG A 179 15.37 -12.15 10.47
CA ARG A 179 15.94 -10.80 10.62
C ARG A 179 14.91 -9.73 10.92
N ARG A 180 13.58 -10.04 10.76
CA ARG A 180 12.42 -9.20 11.04
C ARG A 180 12.22 -8.02 10.10
N PHE A 181 13.00 -7.91 9.06
CA PHE A 181 12.84 -6.89 8.00
C PHE A 181 13.19 -7.49 6.65
N ALA A 182 12.63 -6.90 5.60
CA ALA A 182 12.96 -7.20 4.21
C ALA A 182 13.79 -6.06 3.62
N VAL A 183 14.66 -6.39 2.67
CA VAL A 183 15.39 -5.44 1.84
C VAL A 183 15.12 -5.78 0.39
N GLU A 184 14.63 -4.81 -0.34
CA GLU A 184 14.21 -4.94 -1.72
C GLU A 184 15.05 -3.99 -2.59
N LEU A 185 15.53 -4.47 -3.73
CA LEU A 185 16.18 -3.63 -4.73
C LEU A 185 15.10 -2.78 -5.42
N MET A 186 15.33 -1.49 -5.52
CA MET A 186 14.40 -0.53 -6.10
C MET A 186 15.06 0.24 -7.25
N PRO A 187 14.31 0.79 -8.19
CA PRO A 187 14.84 1.83 -9.07
C PRO A 187 15.38 3.01 -8.25
N SER A 188 16.31 3.80 -8.84
CA SER A 188 16.71 5.06 -8.20
C SER A 188 15.49 5.95 -7.95
N THR A 189 15.57 6.86 -6.97
CA THR A 189 14.50 7.84 -6.70
C THR A 189 14.09 8.59 -7.97
N ALA A 190 15.06 8.98 -8.81
CA ALA A 190 14.80 9.67 -10.06
C ALA A 190 14.06 8.80 -11.09
N ASP A 191 14.41 7.53 -11.21
CA ASP A 191 13.74 6.59 -12.11
C ASP A 191 12.34 6.24 -11.62
N PHE A 192 12.20 5.99 -10.32
CA PHE A 192 10.93 5.72 -9.68
C PHE A 192 9.96 6.90 -9.85
N ARG A 193 10.45 8.12 -9.59
CA ARG A 193 9.68 9.35 -9.79
C ARG A 193 9.22 9.52 -11.24
N ARG A 194 10.13 9.35 -12.22
CA ARG A 194 9.77 9.43 -13.64
C ARG A 194 8.66 8.44 -14.00
N MET A 195 8.76 7.23 -13.51
CA MET A 195 7.77 6.19 -13.74
C MET A 195 6.41 6.59 -13.15
N VAL A 196 6.37 7.06 -11.90
CA VAL A 196 5.12 7.46 -11.24
C VAL A 196 4.47 8.66 -11.94
N LEU A 197 5.27 9.65 -12.38
CA LEU A 197 4.77 10.82 -13.12
C LEU A 197 4.23 10.45 -14.51
N ALA A 198 4.90 9.57 -15.24
CA ALA A 198 4.41 9.09 -16.54
C ALA A 198 3.04 8.40 -16.40
N LEU A 199 2.84 7.65 -15.31
CA LEU A 199 1.56 7.00 -15.03
C LEU A 199 0.44 7.98 -14.62
N ASP A 200 0.78 9.13 -14.02
CA ASP A 200 -0.17 10.20 -13.72
C ASP A 200 -0.77 10.81 -14.98
N GLU A 201 0.02 10.94 -16.06
CA GLU A 201 -0.42 11.47 -17.34
C GLU A 201 -1.32 10.47 -18.10
N GLU A 202 -1.03 9.17 -18.03
CA GLU A 202 -1.72 8.14 -18.80
C GLU A 202 -3.01 7.61 -18.14
N VAL A 203 -3.05 7.53 -16.81
CA VAL A 203 -4.16 6.89 -16.07
C VAL A 203 -4.49 7.66 -14.78
N PRO A 204 -5.32 8.70 -14.86
CA PRO A 204 -5.76 9.40 -13.66
C PRO A 204 -6.66 8.50 -12.79
N GLY A 205 -6.47 8.55 -11.47
CA GLY A 205 -7.33 7.88 -10.49
C GLY A 205 -6.75 6.61 -9.87
N PRO A 206 -7.57 5.80 -9.16
CA PRO A 206 -7.11 4.66 -8.36
C PRO A 206 -6.49 3.50 -9.16
N ARG A 207 -6.71 3.42 -10.48
CA ARG A 207 -5.99 2.49 -11.37
C ARG A 207 -4.50 2.82 -11.51
N ARG A 208 -4.11 4.05 -11.19
CA ARG A 208 -2.73 4.53 -11.17
C ARG A 208 -1.83 3.68 -10.28
N ALA A 209 -2.26 3.42 -9.06
CA ALA A 209 -1.44 2.70 -8.09
C ALA A 209 -1.27 1.21 -8.44
N THR A 210 -2.31 0.58 -8.99
CA THR A 210 -2.22 -0.78 -9.52
C THR A 210 -1.19 -0.86 -10.66
N ARG A 211 -1.16 0.16 -11.52
CA ARG A 211 -0.23 0.23 -12.63
C ARG A 211 1.20 0.56 -12.19
N ILE A 212 1.38 1.42 -11.19
CA ILE A 212 2.70 1.67 -10.58
C ILE A 212 3.33 0.36 -10.13
N ALA A 213 2.61 -0.47 -9.39
CA ALA A 213 3.11 -1.76 -8.93
C ALA A 213 3.40 -2.72 -10.10
N THR A 214 2.50 -2.77 -11.10
CA THR A 214 2.66 -3.64 -12.27
C THR A 214 3.85 -3.21 -13.13
N GLU A 215 4.05 -1.92 -13.38
CA GLU A 215 5.15 -1.41 -14.19
C GLU A 215 6.48 -1.36 -13.43
N MET A 216 6.48 -1.22 -12.10
CA MET A 216 7.66 -1.43 -11.26
C MET A 216 8.17 -2.87 -11.38
N VAL A 217 7.26 -3.83 -11.48
CA VAL A 217 7.55 -5.26 -11.41
C VAL A 217 7.82 -5.85 -12.81
N THR A 218 7.04 -5.47 -13.83
CA THR A 218 7.03 -6.20 -15.10
C THR A 218 8.28 -6.02 -15.98
N PRO A 219 8.86 -4.81 -16.19
CA PRO A 219 10.04 -4.65 -17.04
C PRO A 219 11.37 -4.85 -16.29
N ASN A 220 11.38 -4.68 -14.97
CA ASN A 220 12.59 -4.63 -14.15
C ASN A 220 12.68 -5.77 -13.13
N PHE A 221 11.82 -6.78 -13.21
CA PHE A 221 11.78 -7.86 -12.22
C PHE A 221 13.13 -8.58 -12.08
N HIS A 222 13.92 -8.69 -13.16
CA HIS A 222 15.30 -9.19 -13.10
C HIS A 222 16.28 -8.24 -12.41
N ARG A 223 15.88 -6.97 -12.17
CA ARG A 223 16.66 -5.95 -11.44
C ARG A 223 16.12 -5.59 -10.08
N ILE A 224 14.83 -5.83 -9.84
CA ILE A 224 14.18 -5.62 -8.53
C ILE A 224 14.21 -6.96 -7.82
N GLY A 225 15.36 -7.25 -7.22
CA GLY A 225 15.54 -8.45 -6.40
C GLY A 225 15.21 -8.17 -4.95
N MET A 226 15.16 -9.23 -4.19
CA MET A 226 15.13 -9.18 -2.74
C MET A 226 16.46 -9.70 -2.24
N LEU A 227 17.07 -9.01 -1.26
CA LEU A 227 18.32 -9.48 -0.67
C LEU A 227 18.02 -10.57 0.37
N SER A 228 18.45 -11.80 0.06
CA SER A 228 18.45 -12.89 1.03
C SER A 228 19.62 -12.75 2.01
N GLU A 229 20.79 -12.43 1.50
CA GLU A 229 22.02 -12.25 2.27
C GLU A 229 22.48 -10.79 2.20
N ILE A 230 23.02 -10.29 3.31
CA ILE A 230 23.62 -8.96 3.43
C ILE A 230 25.02 -9.17 4.02
N VAL A 231 26.03 -8.89 3.23
CA VAL A 231 27.44 -9.04 3.64
C VAL A 231 27.93 -7.71 4.22
N ASP A 232 28.53 -7.75 5.41
CA ASP A 232 28.87 -6.58 6.21
C ASP A 232 29.69 -5.53 5.46
N ASP A 233 30.70 -5.98 4.69
CA ASP A 233 31.65 -5.09 3.99
C ASP A 233 31.23 -4.74 2.56
N GLU A 234 30.18 -5.35 2.04
CA GLU A 234 29.65 -5.04 0.71
C GLU A 234 28.86 -3.73 0.69
N ARG A 235 28.79 -3.12 -0.49
CA ARG A 235 28.02 -1.90 -0.72
C ARG A 235 26.79 -2.17 -1.55
N TYR A 236 25.68 -1.65 -1.07
CA TYR A 236 24.36 -1.77 -1.70
C TYR A 236 23.82 -0.38 -2.01
N SER A 237 23.03 -0.25 -3.05
CA SER A 237 22.38 1.00 -3.44
C SER A 237 21.02 0.72 -4.09
N SER A 238 20.21 1.75 -4.19
CA SER A 238 18.86 1.67 -4.77
C SER A 238 18.00 0.63 -4.07
N LEU A 239 17.77 0.84 -2.78
CA LEU A 239 17.09 -0.10 -1.89
C LEU A 239 15.82 0.50 -1.28
N SER A 240 14.96 -0.39 -0.83
CA SER A 240 13.94 -0.10 0.17
C SER A 240 14.01 -1.13 1.30
N ILE A 241 13.52 -0.75 2.46
CA ILE A 241 13.49 -1.60 3.65
C ILE A 241 12.06 -1.61 4.18
N SER A 242 11.55 -2.80 4.52
CA SER A 242 10.21 -2.93 5.11
C SER A 242 10.19 -3.87 6.30
N ALA A 243 9.28 -3.61 7.26
CA ALA A 243 9.05 -4.44 8.43
C ALA A 243 7.56 -4.54 8.76
N ALA A 244 7.13 -5.72 9.25
CA ALA A 244 5.74 -6.05 9.47
C ALA A 244 5.21 -5.46 10.79
N CYS A 245 3.93 -5.02 10.76
CA CYS A 245 3.14 -4.62 11.93
C CYS A 245 2.03 -5.64 12.18
N PHE A 246 1.72 -5.91 13.46
CA PHE A 246 0.82 -6.97 13.88
C PHE A 246 -0.36 -6.43 14.69
N ASP A 247 -1.50 -7.11 14.65
CA ASP A 247 -2.67 -6.83 15.48
C ASP A 247 -2.59 -7.55 16.84
N ALA A 248 -3.65 -7.42 17.65
CA ALA A 248 -3.75 -8.03 18.95
C ALA A 248 -3.76 -9.57 18.93
N ALA A 249 -4.02 -10.18 17.79
CA ALA A 249 -3.95 -11.63 17.57
C ALA A 249 -2.60 -12.09 16.98
N GLY A 250 -1.63 -11.18 16.83
CA GLY A 250 -0.34 -11.46 16.21
C GLY A 250 -0.44 -11.65 14.69
N VAL A 251 -1.54 -11.22 14.07
CA VAL A 251 -1.71 -11.31 12.61
C VAL A 251 -1.17 -10.04 11.97
N VAL A 252 -0.38 -10.21 10.90
CA VAL A 252 0.16 -9.08 10.14
C VAL A 252 -0.97 -8.30 9.46
N TRP A 253 -1.02 -6.98 9.69
CA TRP A 253 -2.02 -6.09 9.09
C TRP A 253 -1.41 -4.98 8.24
N GLY A 254 -0.11 -4.73 8.35
CA GLY A 254 0.56 -3.70 7.59
C GLY A 254 2.07 -3.84 7.65
N VAL A 255 2.75 -2.92 6.96
CA VAL A 255 4.21 -2.82 6.93
C VAL A 255 4.64 -1.36 7.00
N VAL A 256 5.68 -1.09 7.78
CA VAL A 256 6.46 0.15 7.70
C VAL A 256 7.45 0.01 6.55
N PHE A 257 7.58 1.06 5.76
CA PHE A 257 8.40 1.06 4.57
C PHE A 257 9.28 2.31 4.52
N VAL A 258 10.58 2.14 4.29
CA VAL A 258 11.53 3.22 3.97
C VAL A 258 11.87 3.10 2.49
N LEU A 259 11.56 4.13 1.73
CA LEU A 259 11.68 4.15 0.28
C LEU A 259 13.00 4.77 -0.18
N CYS A 260 13.52 4.22 -1.26
CA CYS A 260 14.53 4.81 -2.13
C CYS A 260 15.81 5.27 -1.40
N LEU A 261 16.52 4.32 -0.84
CA LEU A 261 17.89 4.52 -0.35
C LEU A 261 18.83 4.50 -1.56
N ASP A 262 19.04 5.63 -2.23
CA ASP A 262 19.80 5.72 -3.48
C ASP A 262 21.31 5.62 -3.30
N GLY A 263 21.81 6.15 -2.20
CA GLY A 263 23.24 6.20 -1.92
C GLY A 263 23.81 4.82 -1.56
N PRO A 264 25.12 4.62 -1.79
CA PRO A 264 25.78 3.38 -1.38
C PRO A 264 25.79 3.27 0.16
N ILE A 265 25.19 2.20 0.65
CA ILE A 265 25.18 1.83 2.07
C ILE A 265 26.01 0.56 2.28
N VAL A 266 26.86 0.53 3.29
CA VAL A 266 27.63 -0.65 3.68
C VAL A 266 26.69 -1.65 4.35
N GLY A 267 26.90 -2.96 4.13
CA GLY A 267 26.01 -4.01 4.64
C GLY A 267 25.79 -3.97 6.14
N ALA A 268 26.82 -3.70 6.95
CA ALA A 268 26.70 -3.52 8.39
C ALA A 268 25.75 -2.37 8.76
N ASP A 269 25.80 -1.25 8.02
CA ASP A 269 24.91 -0.11 8.19
C ASP A 269 23.49 -0.42 7.73
N LEU A 270 23.35 -1.17 6.63
CA LEU A 270 22.08 -1.66 6.10
C LEU A 270 21.39 -2.57 7.13
N LEU A 271 22.11 -3.49 7.75
CA LEU A 271 21.58 -4.34 8.81
C LEU A 271 21.15 -3.53 10.05
N ARG A 272 21.92 -2.48 10.41
CA ARG A 272 21.58 -1.58 11.51
C ARG A 272 20.29 -0.79 11.20
N LEU A 273 20.20 -0.27 9.97
CA LEU A 273 19.01 0.45 9.50
C LEU A 273 17.78 -0.48 9.44
N GLY A 274 17.94 -1.70 8.95
CA GLY A 274 16.88 -2.71 8.93
C GLY A 274 16.31 -2.98 10.33
N ARG A 275 17.19 -3.11 11.35
CA ARG A 275 16.75 -3.23 12.75
C ARG A 275 15.97 -2.01 13.22
N THR A 276 16.42 -0.81 12.85
CA THR A 276 15.68 0.43 13.18
C THR A 276 14.27 0.45 12.59
N VAL A 277 14.11 -0.02 11.34
CA VAL A 277 12.79 -0.11 10.70
C VAL A 277 11.93 -1.16 11.42
N ALA A 278 12.51 -2.30 11.79
CA ALA A 278 11.81 -3.33 12.57
C ALA A 278 11.36 -2.82 13.96
N GLU A 279 12.21 -2.07 14.67
CA GLU A 279 11.87 -1.45 15.96
C GLU A 279 10.74 -0.44 15.82
N SER A 280 10.72 0.35 14.73
CA SER A 280 9.63 1.28 14.42
C SER A 280 8.32 0.55 14.12
N ALA A 281 8.37 -0.58 13.43
CA ALA A 281 7.21 -1.42 13.19
C ALA A 281 6.67 -2.04 14.50
N ASP A 282 7.54 -2.44 15.42
CA ASP A 282 7.15 -2.91 16.75
C ASP A 282 6.49 -1.80 17.58
N GLU A 283 7.02 -0.57 17.50
CA GLU A 283 6.42 0.57 18.19
C GLU A 283 5.01 0.86 17.67
N ILE A 284 4.81 0.83 16.35
CA ILE A 284 3.50 0.94 15.72
C ILE A 284 2.59 -0.22 16.13
N THR A 285 3.11 -1.44 16.16
CA THR A 285 2.36 -2.63 16.61
C THR A 285 1.83 -2.43 18.03
N ARG A 286 2.70 -2.10 18.98
CA ARG A 286 2.31 -1.85 20.38
C ARG A 286 1.34 -0.68 20.53
N GLY A 287 1.60 0.42 19.83
CA GLY A 287 0.74 1.59 19.85
C GLY A 287 -0.64 1.35 19.23
N HIS A 288 -0.77 0.37 18.36
CA HIS A 288 -2.04 -0.11 17.80
C HIS A 288 -2.74 -1.13 18.71
N GLY A 289 -2.17 -1.45 19.87
CA GLY A 289 -2.66 -2.51 20.75
C GLY A 289 -2.35 -3.92 20.22
N GLY A 290 -1.41 -4.02 19.29
CA GLY A 290 -0.96 -5.27 18.71
C GLY A 290 0.10 -5.97 19.57
N MET A 291 0.39 -7.22 19.23
CA MET A 291 1.40 -8.05 19.84
C MET A 291 2.27 -8.68 18.77
N THR A 292 3.59 -8.59 18.93
CA THR A 292 4.50 -9.23 17.99
C THR A 292 4.59 -10.74 18.22
N PRO A 293 4.84 -11.55 17.19
CA PRO A 293 4.97 -12.99 17.35
C PRO A 293 6.11 -13.43 18.30
N TRP A 294 7.08 -12.56 18.54
CA TRP A 294 8.22 -12.81 19.45
C TRP A 294 8.02 -12.25 20.87
N ASP A 295 6.93 -11.54 21.15
CA ASP A 295 6.55 -11.12 22.51
C ASP A 295 5.66 -12.19 23.18
N ALA A 296 5.27 -13.25 22.46
CA ALA A 296 4.37 -14.30 22.91
C ALA A 296 5.12 -15.50 23.55
N ASP A 297 6.46 -15.53 23.51
CA ASP A 297 7.35 -16.49 24.14
C ASP A 297 7.94 -15.91 25.45
#